data_297bd3dafa49b123e946a8335dcfd621
#
_entry.id   297bd3dafa49b123e946a8335dcfd621
#
_cell.length_a   1.000
_cell.length_b   1.000
_cell.length_c   1.000
_cell.angle_alpha   90.00
_cell.angle_beta   90.00
_cell.angle_gamma   90.00
#
_symmetry.space_group_name_H-M   'P 1'
#
loop_
_entity.id
_entity.type
_entity.pdbx_description
1 polymer ?
#
loop_
_entity_poly.entity_id
_entity_poly.type
_entity_poly.pdbx_seq_one_letter_code
_entity_poly.pdbx_strand_id
1 'polypeptide(L)'
;PYASLTENGFSTDRGRSGVVNATLTYDLGSLVKGLKFQSYAGLNLFNMTRIGKNPDYTAVIYDPATGESVKTSHEGTQVSGKSNMGKWTHQGLYLHEKLSYEYRSDDHRVGASATYYLESVERSGNSFRERQQTLIGTFDYAYREKYLFQAVINYAGSSMFRPGKRFGVFPSFGLGWVISKEGFMEDVGWIDFLKLRGQAGILGHDTFGSQELYEDYYVKSSGIKFGPYTTGYQWIGSTNAYQSYVNTISRLGN
;
A
#
# COMPACT_ATOMS: atom_id res chain seq x y z
N PRO A 1 -36.78 22.56 -16.89
CA PRO A 1 -36.91 23.10 -15.56
C PRO A 1 -35.62 22.80 -14.81
N TYR A 2 -34.87 23.83 -14.54
CA TYR A 2 -33.62 23.72 -13.77
C TYR A 2 -34.06 23.74 -12.31
N ALA A 3 -33.73 22.66 -11.57
CA ALA A 3 -33.85 22.66 -10.13
C ALA A 3 -33.08 23.87 -9.57
N SER A 4 -33.63 24.52 -8.55
CA SER A 4 -32.92 25.63 -7.93
C SER A 4 -31.60 25.13 -7.35
N LEU A 5 -30.56 25.96 -7.33
CA LEU A 5 -29.26 25.60 -6.73
C LEU A 5 -29.37 25.16 -5.27
N THR A 6 -30.45 25.58 -4.59
CA THR A 6 -30.75 25.18 -3.19
C THR A 6 -31.32 23.79 -3.05
N GLU A 7 -31.89 23.23 -4.12
CA GLU A 7 -32.45 21.86 -4.16
C GLU A 7 -31.46 20.85 -4.69
N ASN A 8 -30.47 21.30 -5.46
CA ASN A 8 -29.35 20.47 -5.85
C ASN A 8 -28.51 20.13 -4.62
N GLY A 9 -28.20 18.87 -4.46
CA GLY A 9 -27.29 18.43 -3.40
C GLY A 9 -25.91 19.06 -3.56
N PHE A 10 -25.13 19.01 -2.52
CA PHE A 10 -23.72 19.43 -2.54
C PHE A 10 -22.87 18.44 -1.77
N SER A 11 -21.59 18.39 -2.10
CA SER A 11 -20.57 17.64 -1.36
C SER A 11 -19.37 18.54 -1.12
N THR A 12 -18.89 18.55 0.10
CA THR A 12 -17.69 19.29 0.50
C THR A 12 -16.72 18.33 1.17
N ASP A 13 -15.51 18.27 0.64
CA ASP A 13 -14.40 17.51 1.20
C ASP A 13 -13.50 18.42 2.04
N ARG A 14 -13.22 18.00 3.25
CA ARG A 14 -12.29 18.67 4.15
C ARG A 14 -11.15 17.70 4.45
N GLY A 15 -10.00 17.94 3.81
CA GLY A 15 -8.77 17.19 4.04
C GLY A 15 -7.84 17.93 4.99
N ARG A 16 -7.18 17.17 5.87
CA ARG A 16 -6.09 17.64 6.71
C ARG A 16 -4.97 16.61 6.62
N SER A 17 -3.76 17.07 6.36
CA SER A 17 -2.57 16.24 6.38
C SER A 17 -1.52 16.84 7.30
N GLY A 18 -0.79 15.98 7.97
CA GLY A 18 0.37 16.33 8.77
C GLY A 18 1.47 15.32 8.53
N VAL A 19 2.68 15.82 8.28
CA VAL A 19 3.88 14.99 8.13
C VAL A 19 4.93 15.52 9.09
N VAL A 20 5.45 14.65 9.93
CA VAL A 20 6.55 14.95 10.86
C VAL A 20 7.66 13.95 10.60
N ASN A 21 8.84 14.47 10.31
CA ASN A 21 10.04 13.66 10.07
C ASN A 21 11.18 14.14 10.96
N ALA A 22 11.93 13.20 11.49
CA ALA A 22 13.17 13.47 12.20
C ALA A 22 14.28 12.58 11.63
N THR A 23 15.43 13.16 11.36
CA THR A 23 16.63 12.45 10.93
C THR A 23 17.78 12.79 11.85
N LEU A 24 18.43 11.77 12.39
CA LEU A 24 19.66 11.87 13.16
C LEU A 24 20.78 11.17 12.36
N THR A 25 21.88 11.86 12.16
CA THR A 25 23.09 11.25 11.60
C THR A 25 24.23 11.43 12.57
N TYR A 26 24.88 10.35 12.92
CA TYR A 26 25.98 10.33 13.86
C TYR A 26 27.21 9.67 13.24
N ASP A 27 28.33 10.41 13.23
CA ASP A 27 29.61 9.90 12.76
C ASP A 27 30.29 9.12 13.89
N LEU A 28 30.46 7.82 13.67
CA LEU A 28 31.12 6.89 14.57
C LEU A 28 32.61 6.72 14.23
N GLY A 29 33.18 7.62 13.46
CA GLY A 29 34.58 7.60 13.02
C GLY A 29 35.60 7.57 14.16
N SER A 30 35.21 8.02 15.36
CA SER A 30 36.02 7.90 16.56
C SER A 30 36.17 6.44 17.04
N LEU A 31 35.21 5.56 16.77
CA LEU A 31 35.27 4.14 17.09
C LEU A 31 35.93 3.36 15.94
N VAL A 32 35.40 3.56 14.71
CA VAL A 32 35.92 2.93 13.50
C VAL A 32 35.86 3.94 12.38
N LYS A 33 36.99 4.25 11.75
CA LYS A 33 37.06 5.20 10.63
C LYS A 33 36.18 4.76 9.48
N GLY A 34 35.25 5.63 9.07
CA GLY A 34 34.31 5.34 7.98
C GLY A 34 32.98 4.74 8.44
N LEU A 35 32.76 4.57 9.76
CA LEU A 35 31.51 4.08 10.33
C LEU A 35 30.55 5.24 10.59
N LYS A 36 29.29 5.12 10.14
CA LYS A 36 28.22 6.10 10.36
C LYS A 36 26.94 5.41 10.77
N PHE A 37 26.22 6.04 11.67
CA PHE A 37 24.86 5.65 12.06
C PHE A 37 23.87 6.71 11.61
N GLN A 38 22.73 6.28 11.05
CA GLN A 38 21.64 7.16 10.66
C GLN A 38 20.33 6.58 11.16
N SER A 39 19.55 7.41 11.83
CA SER A 39 18.21 7.11 12.28
C SER A 39 17.22 8.06 11.61
N TYR A 40 16.12 7.55 11.14
CA TYR A 40 15.01 8.30 10.60
C TYR A 40 13.71 7.80 11.21
N ALA A 41 12.90 8.73 11.72
CA ALA A 41 11.54 8.49 12.18
C ALA A 41 10.58 9.40 11.43
N GLY A 42 9.50 8.85 10.90
CA GLY A 42 8.47 9.57 10.15
C GLY A 42 7.07 9.23 10.65
N LEU A 43 6.23 10.25 10.79
CA LEU A 43 4.80 10.12 11.07
C LEU A 43 4.02 10.85 9.97
N ASN A 44 3.12 10.11 9.32
CA ASN A 44 2.23 10.65 8.30
C ASN A 44 0.79 10.48 8.76
N LEU A 45 0.06 11.59 8.85
CA LEU A 45 -1.33 11.63 9.27
C LEU A 45 -2.16 12.28 8.17
N PHE A 46 -3.22 11.62 7.77
CA PHE A 46 -4.20 12.15 6.85
C PHE A 46 -5.60 11.87 7.36
N ASN A 47 -6.46 12.89 7.33
CA ASN A 47 -7.87 12.76 7.64
C ASN A 47 -8.66 13.56 6.62
N MET A 48 -9.63 12.92 5.97
CA MET A 48 -10.57 13.57 5.08
C MET A 48 -11.99 13.25 5.53
N THR A 49 -12.84 14.26 5.59
CA THR A 49 -14.25 14.10 5.89
C THR A 49 -15.07 14.69 4.75
N ARG A 50 -15.98 13.92 4.21
CA ARG A 50 -16.96 14.37 3.22
C ARG A 50 -18.27 14.66 3.92
N ILE A 51 -18.73 15.89 3.76
CA ILE A 51 -20.01 16.38 4.28
C ILE A 51 -20.84 16.81 3.09
N GLY A 52 -22.08 16.38 3.03
CA GLY A 52 -22.93 16.76 1.91
C GLY A 52 -24.41 16.66 2.22
N LYS A 53 -25.20 17.10 1.27
CA LYS A 53 -26.64 16.93 1.20
C LYS A 53 -26.98 16.27 -0.12
N ASN A 54 -27.74 15.20 -0.08
CA ASN A 54 -28.26 14.58 -1.30
C ASN A 54 -29.29 15.50 -1.96
N PRO A 55 -29.35 15.54 -3.30
CA PRO A 55 -30.40 16.30 -3.99
C PRO A 55 -31.78 15.69 -3.65
N ASP A 56 -32.71 16.58 -3.39
CA ASP A 56 -34.12 16.23 -3.19
C ASP A 56 -34.92 17.10 -4.16
N TYR A 57 -35.47 16.49 -5.22
CA TYR A 57 -36.22 17.20 -6.24
C TYR A 57 -37.38 16.39 -6.76
N THR A 58 -38.46 17.06 -7.10
CA THR A 58 -39.59 16.48 -7.78
C THR A 58 -39.50 16.88 -9.27
N ALA A 59 -39.34 15.88 -10.15
CA ALA A 59 -39.42 16.09 -11.58
C ALA A 59 -40.87 15.89 -12.04
N VAL A 60 -41.33 16.80 -12.87
CA VAL A 60 -42.62 16.66 -13.57
C VAL A 60 -42.35 16.39 -15.01
N ILE A 61 -42.75 15.22 -15.49
CA ILE A 61 -42.69 14.84 -16.91
C ILE A 61 -44.05 15.16 -17.49
N TYR A 62 -44.06 16.01 -18.51
CA TYR A 62 -45.26 16.32 -19.28
C TYR A 62 -45.31 15.41 -20.50
N ASP A 63 -46.42 14.69 -20.69
CA ASP A 63 -46.68 13.92 -21.85
C ASP A 63 -47.52 14.77 -22.85
N PRO A 64 -46.95 15.22 -23.99
CA PRO A 64 -47.65 16.04 -24.93
C PRO A 64 -48.76 15.31 -25.68
N ALA A 65 -48.78 13.97 -25.69
CA ALA A 65 -49.79 13.19 -26.39
C ALA A 65 -51.07 13.04 -25.56
N THR A 66 -50.97 12.97 -24.26
CA THR A 66 -52.10 12.80 -23.34
C THR A 66 -52.49 14.09 -22.61
N GLY A 67 -51.62 15.10 -22.62
CA GLY A 67 -51.77 16.34 -21.85
C GLY A 67 -51.63 16.15 -20.34
N GLU A 68 -51.22 14.97 -19.90
CA GLU A 68 -51.05 14.67 -18.48
C GLU A 68 -49.64 14.95 -17.98
N SER A 69 -49.55 15.35 -16.74
CA SER A 69 -48.27 15.55 -16.03
C SER A 69 -48.04 14.44 -15.02
N VAL A 70 -47.01 13.64 -15.24
CA VAL A 70 -46.60 12.61 -14.31
C VAL A 70 -45.53 13.20 -13.38
N LYS A 71 -45.83 13.25 -12.08
CA LYS A 71 -44.85 13.64 -11.07
C LYS A 71 -44.00 12.43 -10.73
N THR A 72 -42.71 12.49 -11.03
CA THR A 72 -41.71 11.56 -10.53
C THR A 72 -40.99 12.23 -9.38
N SER A 73 -41.27 11.85 -8.14
CA SER A 73 -40.47 12.27 -7.02
C SER A 73 -39.24 11.37 -6.93
N HIS A 74 -38.07 11.96 -6.98
CA HIS A 74 -36.85 11.30 -6.54
C HIS A 74 -36.77 11.52 -5.03
N GLU A 75 -37.36 10.60 -4.26
CA GLU A 75 -37.11 10.59 -2.82
C GLU A 75 -35.65 10.22 -2.58
N GLY A 76 -34.77 11.18 -2.68
CA GLY A 76 -33.50 11.10 -2.02
C GLY A 76 -33.81 10.91 -0.54
N THR A 77 -33.07 10.04 0.12
CA THR A 77 -33.18 9.84 1.57
C THR A 77 -33.22 11.22 2.22
N GLN A 78 -34.39 11.63 2.74
CA GLN A 78 -34.56 12.94 3.36
C GLN A 78 -33.61 13.04 4.55
N VAL A 79 -32.44 13.52 4.31
CA VAL A 79 -31.57 14.02 5.36
C VAL A 79 -31.79 15.50 5.38
N SER A 80 -32.72 15.94 6.23
CA SER A 80 -32.97 17.36 6.50
C SER A 80 -31.75 17.96 7.19
N GLY A 81 -30.67 18.18 6.42
CA GLY A 81 -29.42 18.74 6.95
C GLY A 81 -28.16 18.17 6.29
N LYS A 82 -27.02 18.69 6.69
CA LYS A 82 -25.70 18.17 6.31
C LYS A 82 -25.48 16.81 6.96
N SER A 83 -25.20 15.78 6.18
CA SER A 83 -24.83 14.48 6.67
C SER A 83 -23.34 14.19 6.44
N ASN A 84 -22.79 13.34 7.29
CA ASN A 84 -21.44 12.81 7.09
C ASN A 84 -21.52 11.70 6.03
N MET A 85 -21.05 11.98 4.82
CA MET A 85 -21.08 11.07 3.67
C MET A 85 -19.87 10.13 3.61
N GLY A 86 -18.85 10.38 4.41
CA GLY A 86 -17.66 9.54 4.46
C GLY A 86 -16.53 10.15 5.29
N LYS A 87 -15.73 9.26 5.85
CA LYS A 87 -14.52 9.61 6.57
C LYS A 87 -13.40 8.67 6.11
N TRP A 88 -12.28 9.26 5.70
CA TRP A 88 -11.07 8.53 5.31
C TRP A 88 -9.94 8.96 6.21
N THR A 89 -9.27 8.01 6.82
CA THR A 89 -8.10 8.24 7.64
C THR A 89 -6.95 7.39 7.13
N HIS A 90 -5.77 7.95 7.18
CA HIS A 90 -4.52 7.25 6.93
C HIS A 90 -3.50 7.68 7.97
N GLN A 91 -2.87 6.70 8.62
CA GLN A 91 -1.80 6.91 9.58
C GLN A 91 -0.65 6.01 9.20
N GLY A 92 0.53 6.60 9.02
CA GLY A 92 1.76 5.88 8.70
C GLY A 92 2.84 6.21 9.70
N LEU A 93 3.45 5.19 10.29
CA LEU A 93 4.66 5.28 11.10
C LEU A 93 5.80 4.59 10.37
N TYR A 94 6.91 5.29 10.24
CA TYR A 94 8.11 4.84 9.51
C TYR A 94 9.31 4.96 10.42
N LEU A 95 10.11 3.92 10.49
CA LEU A 95 11.37 3.91 11.22
C LEU A 95 12.46 3.30 10.32
N HIS A 96 13.58 3.99 10.23
CA HIS A 96 14.77 3.58 9.49
C HIS A 96 16.00 3.70 10.38
N GLU A 97 16.70 2.61 10.61
CA GLU A 97 17.96 2.58 11.33
C GLU A 97 19.04 2.02 10.42
N LYS A 98 20.05 2.79 10.09
CA LYS A 98 21.12 2.38 9.19
C LYS A 98 22.49 2.53 9.84
N LEU A 99 23.22 1.45 9.87
CA LEU A 99 24.64 1.44 10.17
C LEU A 99 25.40 1.24 8.85
N SER A 100 26.30 2.12 8.49
CA SER A 100 27.08 2.05 7.26
C SER A 100 28.57 2.19 7.55
N TYR A 101 29.35 1.44 6.79
CA TYR A 101 30.81 1.45 6.85
C TYR A 101 31.36 1.63 5.45
N GLU A 102 32.31 2.54 5.32
CA GLU A 102 33.06 2.78 4.09
C GLU A 102 34.54 2.76 4.35
N TYR A 103 35.25 1.98 3.56
CA TYR A 103 36.71 1.95 3.54
C TYR A 103 37.20 2.15 2.12
N ARG A 104 38.21 2.97 1.95
CA ARG A 104 38.87 3.22 0.66
C ARG A 104 40.38 3.27 0.85
N SER A 105 41.07 2.53 0.01
CA SER A 105 42.51 2.60 -0.23
C SER A 105 42.76 2.77 -1.72
N ASP A 106 44.01 2.81 -2.15
CA ASP A 106 44.40 3.00 -3.54
C ASP A 106 43.76 1.93 -4.46
N ASP A 107 43.79 0.66 -4.03
CA ASP A 107 43.32 -0.47 -4.82
C ASP A 107 41.92 -0.97 -4.40
N HIS A 108 41.51 -0.73 -3.18
CA HIS A 108 40.32 -1.36 -2.60
C HIS A 108 39.30 -0.34 -2.13
N ARG A 109 38.04 -0.55 -2.52
CA ARG A 109 36.90 0.15 -1.95
C ARG A 109 35.93 -0.89 -1.39
N VAL A 110 35.59 -0.75 -0.13
CA VAL A 110 34.63 -1.59 0.57
C VAL A 110 33.52 -0.71 1.11
N GLY A 111 32.31 -1.06 0.81
CA GLY A 111 31.10 -0.51 1.42
C GLY A 111 30.30 -1.62 2.07
N ALA A 112 29.82 -1.41 3.28
CA ALA A 112 28.91 -2.33 3.93
C ALA A 112 27.83 -1.55 4.67
N SER A 113 26.59 -2.04 4.66
CA SER A 113 25.57 -1.46 5.53
C SER A 113 24.59 -2.51 6.04
N ALA A 114 24.05 -2.23 7.24
CA ALA A 114 22.90 -2.92 7.79
C ALA A 114 21.80 -1.89 8.00
N THR A 115 20.64 -2.10 7.41
CA THR A 115 19.49 -1.20 7.51
C THR A 115 18.30 -1.97 8.08
N TYR A 116 17.76 -1.52 9.18
CA TYR A 116 16.48 -1.96 9.70
C TYR A 116 15.40 -0.97 9.26
N TYR A 117 14.33 -1.48 8.68
CA TYR A 117 13.17 -0.74 8.23
C TYR A 117 11.91 -1.28 8.89
N LEU A 118 11.10 -0.38 9.43
CA LEU A 118 9.78 -0.70 9.96
C LEU A 118 8.78 0.28 9.39
N GLU A 119 7.70 -0.27 8.86
CA GLU A 119 6.53 0.48 8.41
C GLU A 119 5.28 -0.06 9.10
N SER A 120 4.42 0.85 9.55
CA SER A 120 3.12 0.52 10.12
C SER A 120 2.08 1.49 9.58
N VAL A 121 1.16 1.00 8.76
CA VAL A 121 0.14 1.80 8.08
C VAL A 121 -1.24 1.33 8.47
N GLU A 122 -2.09 2.28 8.85
CA GLU A 122 -3.50 2.08 9.11
C GLU A 122 -4.34 2.94 8.16
N ARG A 123 -5.28 2.33 7.47
CA ARG A 123 -6.19 3.00 6.54
C ARG A 123 -7.63 2.76 6.96
N SER A 124 -8.48 3.80 6.83
CA SER A 124 -9.91 3.61 7.02
C SER A 124 -10.47 2.65 5.96
N GLY A 125 -11.32 1.74 6.39
CA GLY A 125 -11.86 0.69 5.53
C GLY A 125 -11.09 -0.63 5.60
N ASN A 126 -9.87 -0.64 6.11
CA ASN A 126 -9.15 -1.87 6.44
C ASN A 126 -9.44 -2.26 7.88
N SER A 127 -9.72 -3.53 8.11
CA SER A 127 -9.93 -4.09 9.45
C SER A 127 -8.63 -4.35 10.21
N PHE A 128 -7.49 -4.22 9.55
CA PHE A 128 -6.18 -4.51 10.10
C PHE A 128 -5.16 -3.41 9.79
N ARG A 129 -4.09 -3.40 10.57
CA ARG A 129 -2.95 -2.52 10.39
C ARG A 129 -1.87 -3.25 9.60
N GLU A 130 -1.53 -2.73 8.45
CA GLU A 130 -0.42 -3.25 7.63
C GLU A 130 0.91 -2.95 8.32
N ARG A 131 1.74 -3.97 8.50
CA ARG A 131 3.07 -3.84 9.11
C ARG A 131 4.08 -4.59 8.27
N GLN A 132 5.17 -3.90 7.98
CA GLN A 132 6.32 -4.48 7.30
C GLN A 132 7.57 -4.23 8.13
N GLN A 133 8.41 -5.24 8.21
CA GLN A 133 9.72 -5.17 8.87
C GLN A 133 10.75 -5.78 7.93
N THR A 134 11.87 -5.11 7.82
CA THR A 134 12.92 -5.55 6.90
C THR A 134 14.28 -5.25 7.49
N LEU A 135 15.15 -6.24 7.47
CA LEU A 135 16.58 -6.08 7.73
C LEU A 135 17.32 -6.30 6.43
N ILE A 136 18.03 -5.27 5.96
CA ILE A 136 18.78 -5.27 4.70
C ILE A 136 20.25 -5.20 5.02
N GLY A 137 21.00 -6.22 4.64
CA GLY A 137 22.44 -6.20 4.61
C GLY A 137 22.94 -5.91 3.20
N THR A 138 23.83 -4.94 3.03
CA THR A 138 24.49 -4.67 1.73
C THR A 138 26.00 -4.79 1.90
N PHE A 139 26.65 -5.31 0.89
CA PHE A 139 28.09 -5.37 0.78
C PHE A 139 28.51 -5.03 -0.65
N ASP A 140 29.36 -4.03 -0.79
CA ASP A 140 29.89 -3.55 -2.05
C ASP A 140 31.42 -3.61 -1.99
N TYR A 141 32.04 -4.18 -3.02
CA TYR A 141 33.47 -4.26 -3.12
C TYR A 141 33.94 -3.89 -4.52
N ALA A 142 34.97 -3.07 -4.59
CA ALA A 142 35.62 -2.73 -5.84
C ALA A 142 37.15 -2.90 -5.69
N TYR A 143 37.75 -3.63 -6.64
CA TYR A 143 39.19 -3.74 -6.78
C TYR A 143 39.67 -2.92 -7.97
N ARG A 144 40.51 -1.93 -7.70
CA ARG A 144 41.05 -0.97 -8.70
C ARG A 144 39.98 -0.30 -9.56
N GLU A 145 38.74 -0.24 -9.02
CA GLU A 145 37.59 0.22 -9.79
C GLU A 145 37.36 -0.54 -11.11
N LYS A 146 37.97 -1.72 -11.28
CA LYS A 146 37.86 -2.60 -12.43
C LYS A 146 36.89 -3.75 -12.17
N TYR A 147 37.05 -4.44 -11.05
CA TYR A 147 36.23 -5.59 -10.65
C TYR A 147 35.31 -5.19 -9.52
N LEU A 148 34.03 -5.35 -9.76
CA LEU A 148 32.99 -4.90 -8.86
C LEU A 148 32.18 -6.12 -8.39
N PHE A 149 31.94 -6.19 -7.10
CA PHE A 149 31.06 -7.18 -6.48
C PHE A 149 30.06 -6.47 -5.58
N GLN A 150 28.79 -6.89 -5.66
CA GLN A 150 27.72 -6.43 -4.79
C GLN A 150 26.94 -7.62 -4.27
N ALA A 151 26.65 -7.64 -2.98
CA ALA A 151 25.74 -8.58 -2.35
C ALA A 151 24.70 -7.83 -1.54
N VAL A 152 23.45 -8.25 -1.65
CA VAL A 152 22.35 -7.74 -0.84
C VAL A 152 21.59 -8.94 -0.27
N ILE A 153 21.37 -8.93 1.04
CA ILE A 153 20.52 -9.89 1.72
C ILE A 153 19.39 -9.12 2.36
N ASN A 154 18.18 -9.42 1.95
CA ASN A 154 16.99 -8.81 2.49
C ASN A 154 16.21 -9.87 3.30
N TYR A 155 16.07 -9.64 4.61
CA TYR A 155 15.23 -10.42 5.50
C TYR A 155 13.99 -9.62 5.81
N ALA A 156 12.91 -9.90 5.07
CA ALA A 156 11.68 -9.12 5.09
C ALA A 156 10.52 -9.91 5.71
N GLY A 157 9.71 -9.20 6.48
CA GLY A 157 8.50 -9.74 7.09
C GLY A 157 7.31 -8.81 6.88
N SER A 158 6.15 -9.42 6.62
CA SER A 158 4.89 -8.72 6.42
C SER A 158 3.78 -9.30 7.30
N SER A 159 2.93 -8.41 7.83
CA SER A 159 1.74 -8.83 8.59
C SER A 159 0.68 -9.50 7.71
N MET A 160 0.81 -9.42 6.38
CA MET A 160 -0.09 -10.07 5.44
C MET A 160 -0.02 -11.61 5.51
N PHE A 161 1.06 -12.16 6.08
CA PHE A 161 1.25 -13.60 6.27
C PHE A 161 0.96 -14.01 7.71
N ARG A 162 0.55 -15.28 7.88
CA ARG A 162 0.25 -15.84 9.21
C ARG A 162 1.45 -15.80 10.16
N PRO A 163 1.20 -15.69 11.47
CA PRO A 163 2.25 -15.83 12.47
C PRO A 163 3.07 -17.11 12.26
N GLY A 164 4.39 -17.00 12.34
CA GLY A 164 5.33 -18.10 12.09
C GLY A 164 5.79 -18.26 10.63
N LYS A 165 5.11 -17.60 9.65
CA LYS A 165 5.49 -17.61 8.23
C LYS A 165 5.63 -16.20 7.64
N ARG A 166 5.79 -15.20 8.49
CA ARG A 166 5.82 -13.77 8.09
C ARG A 166 7.11 -13.34 7.42
N PHE A 167 8.19 -14.05 7.65
CA PHE A 167 9.53 -13.64 7.24
C PHE A 167 10.08 -14.52 6.13
N GLY A 168 10.73 -13.88 5.16
CA GLY A 168 11.45 -14.53 4.07
C GLY A 168 12.83 -13.91 3.87
N VAL A 169 13.75 -14.68 3.28
CA VAL A 169 15.09 -14.24 2.91
C VAL A 169 15.18 -14.09 1.40
N PHE A 170 15.61 -12.91 0.95
CA PHE A 170 15.68 -12.55 -0.46
C PHE A 170 17.10 -12.07 -0.80
N PRO A 171 18.01 -12.98 -1.14
CA PRO A 171 19.37 -12.63 -1.53
C PRO A 171 19.44 -12.16 -2.98
N SER A 172 20.37 -11.26 -3.25
CA SER A 172 20.77 -10.86 -4.60
C SER A 172 22.27 -10.60 -4.67
N PHE A 173 22.86 -10.88 -5.82
CA PHE A 173 24.28 -10.73 -6.10
C PHE A 173 24.48 -10.07 -7.45
N GLY A 174 25.49 -9.23 -7.55
CA GLY A 174 25.90 -8.56 -8.76
C GLY A 174 27.41 -8.61 -8.95
N LEU A 175 27.82 -8.81 -10.18
CA LEU A 175 29.22 -8.71 -10.62
C LEU A 175 29.33 -7.65 -11.71
N GLY A 176 30.43 -6.92 -11.70
CA GLY A 176 30.73 -5.94 -12.73
C GLY A 176 32.21 -5.96 -13.10
N TRP A 177 32.50 -5.80 -14.37
CA TRP A 177 33.84 -5.69 -14.90
C TRP A 177 33.94 -4.46 -15.80
N VAL A 178 34.81 -3.53 -15.43
CA VAL A 178 35.08 -2.32 -16.21
C VAL A 178 36.21 -2.64 -17.17
N ILE A 179 35.86 -3.13 -18.34
CA ILE A 179 36.80 -3.60 -19.37
C ILE A 179 37.67 -2.45 -19.89
N SER A 180 37.10 -1.26 -20.01
CA SER A 180 37.87 -0.07 -20.49
C SER A 180 39.02 0.33 -19.58
N LYS A 181 39.11 -0.17 -18.36
CA LYS A 181 40.22 0.07 -17.44
C LYS A 181 41.30 -1.01 -17.51
N GLU A 182 41.16 -2.00 -18.36
CA GLU A 182 42.20 -3.02 -18.56
C GLU A 182 43.30 -2.55 -19.48
N GLY A 183 44.54 -3.03 -19.23
CA GLY A 183 45.71 -2.60 -20.01
C GLY A 183 45.60 -2.88 -21.52
N PHE A 184 44.86 -3.95 -21.90
CA PHE A 184 44.63 -4.27 -23.32
C PHE A 184 43.68 -3.29 -24.04
N MET A 185 43.00 -2.41 -23.28
CA MET A 185 42.10 -1.38 -23.83
C MET A 185 42.75 0.00 -23.93
N GLU A 186 43.95 0.20 -23.40
CA GLU A 186 44.63 1.50 -23.37
C GLU A 186 44.85 2.10 -24.78
N ASP A 187 45.09 1.24 -25.78
CA ASP A 187 45.31 1.66 -27.18
C ASP A 187 44.01 1.80 -27.99
N VAL A 188 42.85 1.51 -27.40
CA VAL A 188 41.53 1.56 -28.07
C VAL A 188 40.91 2.93 -27.92
N GLY A 189 41.34 3.90 -28.71
CA GLY A 189 40.95 5.31 -28.56
C GLY A 189 39.52 5.68 -28.92
N TRP A 190 38.68 4.74 -29.38
CA TRP A 190 37.28 4.99 -29.76
C TRP A 190 36.28 4.51 -28.72
N ILE A 191 36.73 3.84 -27.63
CA ILE A 191 35.89 3.40 -26.51
C ILE A 191 36.35 4.10 -25.24
N ASP A 192 35.61 5.09 -24.78
CA ASP A 192 35.90 5.79 -23.52
C ASP A 192 35.49 4.95 -22.27
N PHE A 193 34.42 4.22 -22.38
CA PHE A 193 33.91 3.44 -21.25
C PHE A 193 33.20 2.16 -21.71
N LEU A 194 33.68 1.01 -21.24
CA LEU A 194 33.07 -0.28 -21.47
C LEU A 194 32.97 -1.05 -20.13
N LYS A 195 31.75 -1.39 -19.73
CA LYS A 195 31.45 -2.16 -18.51
C LYS A 195 30.51 -3.31 -18.81
N LEU A 196 30.90 -4.52 -18.42
CA LEU A 196 30.02 -5.68 -18.38
C LEU A 196 29.48 -5.85 -16.95
N ARG A 197 28.20 -6.17 -16.82
CA ARG A 197 27.58 -6.49 -15.52
C ARG A 197 26.58 -7.63 -15.64
N GLY A 198 26.51 -8.46 -14.60
CA GLY A 198 25.50 -9.49 -14.43
C GLY A 198 24.97 -9.45 -12.99
N GLN A 199 23.68 -9.77 -12.82
CA GLN A 199 23.07 -9.85 -11.50
C GLN A 199 22.04 -10.95 -11.45
N ALA A 200 21.85 -11.55 -10.27
CA ALA A 200 20.84 -12.53 -10.00
C ALA A 200 20.31 -12.34 -8.57
N GLY A 201 19.05 -12.67 -8.35
CA GLY A 201 18.44 -12.53 -7.02
C GLY A 201 17.06 -13.15 -6.94
N ILE A 202 16.58 -13.28 -5.71
CA ILE A 202 15.23 -13.73 -5.38
C ILE A 202 14.45 -12.54 -4.85
N LEU A 203 13.22 -12.38 -5.33
CA LEU A 203 12.31 -11.32 -4.90
C LEU A 203 11.09 -11.92 -4.22
N GLY A 204 10.57 -11.24 -3.22
CA GLY A 204 9.30 -11.54 -2.57
C GLY A 204 8.25 -10.47 -2.88
N HIS A 205 6.99 -10.86 -2.85
CA HIS A 205 5.85 -9.96 -3.02
C HIS A 205 4.75 -10.34 -2.02
N ASP A 206 4.14 -9.34 -1.37
CA ASP A 206 3.10 -9.52 -0.34
C ASP A 206 1.81 -8.73 -0.61
N THR A 207 1.72 -8.02 -1.74
CA THR A 207 0.59 -7.15 -2.06
C THR A 207 -0.41 -7.87 -2.96
N PHE A 208 -1.30 -8.65 -2.35
CA PHE A 208 -2.36 -9.41 -3.04
C PHE A 208 -3.78 -8.88 -2.79
N GLY A 209 -3.91 -7.66 -2.31
CA GLY A 209 -5.21 -7.05 -2.00
C GLY A 209 -5.21 -6.27 -0.70
N SER A 210 -6.40 -5.96 -0.19
CA SER A 210 -6.62 -5.14 1.01
C SER A 210 -6.88 -5.94 2.29
N GLN A 211 -6.67 -7.27 2.26
CA GLN A 211 -7.00 -8.16 3.38
C GLN A 211 -5.79 -9.02 3.74
N GLU A 212 -5.69 -9.40 5.01
CA GLU A 212 -4.70 -10.36 5.46
C GLU A 212 -4.91 -11.71 4.77
N LEU A 213 -3.85 -12.27 4.19
CA LEU A 213 -3.92 -13.46 3.33
C LEU A 213 -4.26 -14.75 4.06
N TYR A 214 -4.24 -14.75 5.39
CA TYR A 214 -4.43 -15.96 6.22
C TYR A 214 -5.70 -15.96 7.05
N GLU A 215 -6.42 -14.82 7.13
CA GLU A 215 -7.67 -14.77 7.88
C GLU A 215 -8.81 -15.41 7.12
N ASP A 216 -9.57 -16.25 7.84
CA ASP A 216 -10.85 -16.73 7.38
C ASP A 216 -11.88 -15.60 7.55
N TYR A 217 -12.52 -15.19 6.49
CA TYR A 217 -13.57 -14.20 6.56
C TYR A 217 -14.88 -14.74 6.01
N TYR A 218 -15.97 -14.29 6.62
CA TYR A 218 -17.29 -14.63 6.18
C TYR A 218 -17.76 -13.64 5.12
N VAL A 219 -17.91 -14.10 3.89
CA VAL A 219 -18.55 -13.31 2.84
C VAL A 219 -20.05 -13.46 2.98
N LYS A 220 -20.75 -12.36 3.24
CA LYS A 220 -22.18 -12.31 3.19
C LYS A 220 -22.63 -12.47 1.72
N SER A 221 -22.93 -13.68 1.32
CA SER A 221 -23.51 -13.92 0.00
C SER A 221 -24.97 -13.45 0.03
N SER A 222 -25.39 -12.66 -0.94
CA SER A 222 -26.77 -12.30 -1.14
C SER A 222 -27.54 -13.54 -1.58
N GLY A 223 -28.02 -14.22 -0.59
CA GLY A 223 -29.16 -15.09 -0.55
C GLY A 223 -29.34 -16.21 -1.56
N ILE A 224 -29.33 -17.42 -1.04
CA ILE A 224 -30.28 -18.42 -1.53
C ILE A 224 -31.67 -17.91 -1.13
N LYS A 225 -32.44 -17.40 -2.07
CA LYS A 225 -33.84 -17.15 -1.88
C LYS A 225 -34.52 -18.53 -1.77
N PHE A 226 -34.83 -18.95 -0.57
CA PHE A 226 -35.78 -20.06 -0.41
C PHE A 226 -37.13 -19.52 -0.81
N GLY A 227 -37.58 -19.86 -2.02
CA GLY A 227 -38.94 -19.58 -2.47
C GLY A 227 -39.91 -20.32 -1.57
N PRO A 228 -41.17 -19.92 -1.55
CA PRO A 228 -42.22 -20.52 -0.68
C PRO A 228 -42.45 -22.01 -0.92
N TYR A 229 -41.81 -22.59 -1.92
CA TYR A 229 -42.00 -23.99 -2.32
C TYR A 229 -41.00 -24.98 -1.72
N THR A 230 -39.97 -24.53 -1.03
CA THR A 230 -38.91 -25.44 -0.57
C THR A 230 -38.97 -25.84 0.88
N THR A 231 -39.73 -25.14 1.73
CA THR A 231 -39.80 -25.46 3.16
C THR A 231 -41.20 -25.79 3.66
N GLY A 232 -42.27 -25.61 2.87
CA GLY A 232 -43.63 -25.87 3.28
C GLY A 232 -44.18 -24.98 4.41
N TYR A 233 -43.39 -24.05 4.92
CA TYR A 233 -43.80 -23.12 5.97
C TYR A 233 -44.02 -21.72 5.41
N GLN A 234 -45.30 -21.31 5.34
CA GLN A 234 -45.67 -19.91 5.18
C GLN A 234 -45.95 -19.29 6.54
N TRP A 235 -45.19 -18.25 6.88
CA TRP A 235 -45.60 -17.39 7.98
C TRP A 235 -46.77 -16.51 7.52
N ILE A 236 -47.89 -16.67 8.16
CA ILE A 236 -49.11 -15.88 7.88
C ILE A 236 -48.83 -14.43 8.23
N GLY A 237 -48.82 -13.54 7.23
CA GLY A 237 -48.71 -12.09 7.38
C GLY A 237 -47.43 -11.40 6.92
N SER A 238 -46.46 -12.10 6.36
CA SER A 238 -45.25 -11.48 5.82
C SER A 238 -45.06 -11.81 4.35
N THR A 239 -45.13 -10.80 3.49
CA THR A 239 -44.77 -10.88 2.07
C THR A 239 -43.25 -10.79 1.85
N ASN A 240 -42.49 -10.65 2.91
CA ASN A 240 -41.03 -10.55 2.82
C ASN A 240 -40.45 -11.97 2.81
N ALA A 241 -39.87 -12.35 1.66
CA ALA A 241 -39.05 -13.56 1.58
C ALA A 241 -37.89 -13.46 2.57
N TYR A 242 -37.81 -14.43 3.48
CA TYR A 242 -36.65 -14.54 4.38
C TYR A 242 -35.40 -14.76 3.49
N GLN A 243 -34.52 -13.81 3.50
CA GLN A 243 -33.17 -14.01 2.92
C GLN A 243 -32.37 -14.79 3.97
N SER A 244 -32.19 -16.08 3.76
CA SER A 244 -31.18 -16.80 4.52
C SER A 244 -29.79 -16.41 3.97
N TYR A 245 -29.00 -15.88 4.84
CA TYR A 245 -27.60 -15.57 4.48
C TYR A 245 -26.78 -16.84 4.65
N VAL A 246 -26.27 -17.39 3.56
CA VAL A 246 -25.24 -18.42 3.63
C VAL A 246 -23.90 -17.70 3.79
N ASN A 247 -23.31 -17.84 4.96
CA ASN A 247 -21.96 -17.38 5.20
C ASN A 247 -21.00 -18.36 4.53
N THR A 248 -20.35 -17.92 3.47
CA THR A 248 -19.29 -18.69 2.81
C THR A 248 -17.97 -18.32 3.48
N ILE A 249 -17.28 -19.30 4.01
CA ILE A 249 -15.91 -19.12 4.51
C ILE A 249 -14.99 -19.16 3.31
N SER A 250 -14.36 -18.03 3.01
CA SER A 250 -13.27 -17.98 2.02
C SER A 250 -11.94 -18.09 2.73
N ARG A 251 -11.18 -19.15 2.44
CA ARG A 251 -9.82 -19.33 2.91
C ARG A 251 -8.88 -18.95 1.80
N LEU A 252 -8.11 -17.90 2.01
CA LEU A 252 -6.93 -17.64 1.20
C LEU A 252 -5.80 -18.49 1.80
N GLY A 253 -5.50 -19.62 1.14
CA GLY A 253 -4.44 -20.52 1.61
C GLY A 253 -3.06 -19.91 1.44
N ASN A 254 -2.24 -20.03 2.46
CA ASN A 254 -0.77 -19.85 2.40
C ASN A 254 -0.12 -21.23 2.39
#